data_550d54714d373acb42a25f53fdc14091
#
_entry.id   550d54714d373acb42a25f53fdc14091
#
_cell.length_a   1.000
_cell.length_b   1.000
_cell.length_c   1.000
_cell.angle_alpha   90.00
_cell.angle_beta   90.00
_cell.angle_gamma   90.00
#
_symmetry.space_group_name_H-M   'P 1'
#
loop_
_entity.id
_entity.type
_entity.pdbx_description
1 polymer ?
#
loop_
_entity_poly.entity_id
_entity_poly.type
_entity_poly.pdbx_seq_one_letter_code
_entity_poly.pdbx_strand_id
1 'polypeptide(L)'
;ELPQALGTGVDVSEGALCVAKENRKRLGLEQRAELIQSDLFSADYFQKNSGNISLEYDMLISNPPYIPTEDIGKLMEEVRFHDPVLALDGREDGLYFYRRITEQAGKYLKPGGWLMYEIGCEQGADVSAIMQGEGFTEVTVKKDLAGLDRVVIGKKQMQEEQHV
;
A
#
# COMPACT_ATOMS: atom_id res chain seq x y z
N GLU A 1 12.42 -14.75 -4.86
CA GLU A 1 11.81 -15.21 -6.09
C GLU A 1 11.86 -14.16 -7.19
N LEU A 2 12.10 -12.89 -6.85
CA LEU A 2 12.46 -11.82 -7.78
C LEU A 2 13.87 -11.32 -7.47
N PRO A 3 14.93 -12.02 -7.92
CA PRO A 3 16.31 -11.78 -7.45
C PRO A 3 16.86 -10.41 -7.83
N GLN A 4 16.28 -9.75 -8.83
CA GLN A 4 16.69 -8.42 -9.31
C GLN A 4 15.80 -7.29 -8.77
N ALA A 5 14.73 -7.59 -8.02
CA ALA A 5 13.84 -6.56 -7.49
C ALA A 5 14.54 -5.74 -6.39
N LEU A 6 14.34 -4.43 -6.44
CA LEU A 6 14.64 -3.49 -5.39
C LEU A 6 13.34 -3.07 -4.72
N GLY A 7 13.36 -2.84 -3.42
CA GLY A 7 12.16 -2.48 -2.68
C GLY A 7 12.41 -1.36 -1.67
N THR A 8 11.41 -0.50 -1.50
CA THR A 8 11.34 0.47 -0.41
C THR A 8 10.15 0.11 0.46
N GLY A 9 10.39 -0.24 1.73
CA GLY A 9 9.36 -0.49 2.72
C GLY A 9 9.19 0.74 3.61
N VAL A 10 7.94 1.07 3.92
CA VAL A 10 7.62 2.18 4.83
C VAL A 10 6.71 1.72 5.95
N ASP A 11 6.92 2.28 7.13
CA ASP A 11 6.02 2.12 8.26
C ASP A 11 6.10 3.37 9.14
N VAL A 12 5.02 3.74 9.80
CA VAL A 12 4.99 4.83 10.78
C VAL A 12 5.61 4.40 12.11
N SER A 13 5.53 3.10 12.43
CA SER A 13 6.03 2.51 13.67
C SER A 13 7.53 2.21 13.60
N GLU A 14 8.30 2.87 14.46
CA GLU A 14 9.72 2.56 14.63
C GLU A 14 9.94 1.10 15.08
N GLY A 15 9.05 0.58 15.93
CA GLY A 15 9.11 -0.81 16.39
C GLY A 15 8.92 -1.81 15.26
N ALA A 16 7.94 -1.58 14.37
CA ALA A 16 7.73 -2.40 13.17
C ALA A 16 8.96 -2.35 12.24
N LEU A 17 9.53 -1.17 12.04
CA LEU A 17 10.75 -1.01 11.24
C LEU A 17 11.97 -1.69 11.85
N CYS A 18 12.07 -1.75 13.18
CA CYS A 18 13.13 -2.49 13.85
C CYS A 18 13.07 -3.99 13.49
N VAL A 19 11.88 -4.60 13.60
CA VAL A 19 11.65 -5.99 13.20
C VAL A 19 11.90 -6.20 11.70
N ALA A 20 11.44 -5.27 10.87
CA ALA A 20 11.67 -5.33 9.42
C ALA A 20 13.17 -5.28 9.07
N LYS A 21 13.96 -4.45 9.76
CA LYS A 21 15.42 -4.36 9.61
C LYS A 21 16.13 -5.68 9.99
N GLU A 22 15.70 -6.30 11.07
CA GLU A 22 16.22 -7.62 11.47
C GLU A 22 15.90 -8.69 10.43
N ASN A 23 14.66 -8.73 9.93
CA ASN A 23 14.24 -9.65 8.88
C ASN A 23 15.02 -9.41 7.57
N ARG A 24 15.21 -8.14 7.16
CA ARG A 24 16.03 -7.76 6.00
C ARG A 24 17.44 -8.33 6.11
N LYS A 25 18.10 -8.17 7.27
CA LYS A 25 19.43 -8.70 7.54
C LYS A 25 19.45 -10.24 7.49
N ARG A 26 18.49 -10.88 8.15
CA ARG A 26 18.39 -12.34 8.19
C ARG A 26 18.19 -12.96 6.81
N LEU A 27 17.55 -12.24 5.89
CA LEU A 27 17.28 -12.68 4.52
C LEU A 27 18.36 -12.24 3.52
N GLY A 28 19.41 -11.51 3.94
CA GLY A 28 20.47 -11.01 3.07
C GLY A 28 19.98 -9.97 2.05
N LEU A 29 19.02 -9.12 2.45
CA LEU A 29 18.38 -8.15 1.56
C LEU A 29 18.86 -6.70 1.76
N GLU A 30 19.96 -6.49 2.51
CA GLU A 30 20.44 -5.15 2.87
C GLU A 30 20.74 -4.26 1.65
N GLN A 31 21.16 -4.86 0.55
CA GLN A 31 21.48 -4.15 -0.69
C GLN A 31 20.28 -3.97 -1.62
N ARG A 32 19.13 -4.59 -1.30
CA ARG A 32 17.96 -4.60 -2.18
C ARG A 32 16.67 -4.07 -1.55
N ALA A 33 16.66 -3.89 -0.24
CA ALA A 33 15.50 -3.37 0.48
C ALA A 33 15.91 -2.18 1.33
N GLU A 34 15.30 -1.03 1.09
CA GLU A 34 15.40 0.16 1.94
C GLU A 34 14.19 0.24 2.86
N LEU A 35 14.39 0.71 4.11
CA LEU A 35 13.31 0.79 5.11
C LEU A 35 13.29 2.20 5.70
N ILE A 36 12.17 2.88 5.59
CA ILE A 36 12.00 4.30 5.88
C ILE A 36 10.84 4.50 6.85
N GLN A 37 11.06 5.29 7.90
CA GLN A 37 9.96 5.72 8.76
C GLN A 37 9.17 6.81 8.05
N SER A 38 7.89 6.56 7.79
CA SER A 38 7.00 7.49 7.09
C SER A 38 5.54 7.22 7.40
N ASP A 39 4.74 8.27 7.55
CA ASP A 39 3.28 8.19 7.36
C ASP A 39 3.01 8.25 5.86
N LEU A 40 2.83 7.09 5.24
CA LEU A 40 2.69 6.92 3.79
C LEU A 40 3.87 7.57 3.04
N PHE A 41 3.61 8.58 2.22
CA PHE A 41 4.61 9.29 1.41
C PHE A 41 5.09 10.61 2.05
N SER A 42 4.92 10.80 3.37
CA SER A 42 5.22 12.09 4.02
C SER A 42 6.70 12.33 4.31
N ALA A 43 7.54 11.29 4.33
CA ALA A 43 8.96 11.44 4.63
C ALA A 43 9.69 12.29 3.59
N ASP A 44 10.72 13.00 4.03
CA ASP A 44 11.65 13.76 3.19
C ASP A 44 12.22 12.96 2.01
N TYR A 45 12.34 11.64 2.18
CA TYR A 45 12.75 10.71 1.14
C TYR A 45 11.90 10.85 -0.13
N PHE A 46 10.59 10.94 0.02
CA PHE A 46 9.66 11.10 -1.10
C PHE A 46 9.62 12.53 -1.63
N GLN A 47 9.89 13.53 -0.77
CA GLN A 47 9.85 14.95 -1.13
C GLN A 47 11.12 15.40 -1.88
N LYS A 48 12.29 14.96 -1.47
CA LYS A 48 13.58 15.35 -2.07
C LYS A 48 13.79 14.82 -3.49
N ASN A 49 13.12 13.74 -3.83
CA ASN A 49 13.21 13.13 -5.16
C ASN A 49 12.22 13.72 -6.17
N SER A 50 11.41 14.73 -5.79
CA SER A 50 10.49 15.42 -6.70
C SER A 50 11.13 16.49 -7.60
N GLY A 51 12.45 16.72 -7.51
CA GLY A 51 13.11 17.83 -8.21
C GLY A 51 13.80 17.49 -9.53
N ASN A 52 14.48 16.35 -9.69
CA ASN A 52 15.19 15.96 -10.91
C ASN A 52 15.39 14.45 -11.10
N ILE A 53 15.03 13.61 -10.12
CA ILE A 53 14.99 12.16 -10.25
C ILE A 53 13.65 11.75 -9.68
N SER A 54 12.70 11.46 -10.56
CA SER A 54 11.40 10.91 -10.16
C SER A 54 11.64 9.54 -9.56
N LEU A 55 11.26 9.35 -8.28
CA LEU A 55 11.12 8.01 -7.72
C LEU A 55 9.92 7.37 -8.41
N GLU A 56 10.19 6.50 -9.35
CA GLU A 56 9.14 5.78 -10.07
C GLU A 56 9.26 4.30 -9.79
N TYR A 57 8.20 3.76 -9.24
CA TYR A 57 8.07 2.34 -8.93
C TYR A 57 7.29 1.61 -10.02
N ASP A 58 7.68 0.38 -10.29
CA ASP A 58 6.91 -0.52 -11.14
C ASP A 58 5.64 -0.99 -10.45
N MET A 59 5.66 -1.02 -9.09
CA MET A 59 4.56 -1.52 -8.28
C MET A 59 4.55 -0.87 -6.90
N LEU A 60 3.36 -0.52 -6.42
CA LEU A 60 3.07 -0.17 -5.03
C LEU A 60 2.14 -1.24 -4.44
N ILE A 61 2.50 -1.75 -3.26
CA ILE A 61 1.71 -2.76 -2.55
C ILE A 61 1.46 -2.24 -1.13
N SER A 62 0.22 -2.34 -0.66
CA SER A 62 -0.12 -1.97 0.72
C SER A 62 -1.16 -2.92 1.31
N ASN A 63 -1.00 -3.22 2.59
CA ASN A 63 -2.02 -3.76 3.48
C ASN A 63 -2.27 -2.72 4.57
N PRO A 64 -3.05 -1.68 4.28
CA PRO A 64 -3.30 -0.62 5.24
C PRO A 64 -4.35 -1.02 6.27
N PRO A 65 -4.43 -0.31 7.42
CA PRO A 65 -5.55 -0.49 8.34
C PRO A 65 -6.89 -0.24 7.64
N TYR A 66 -7.83 -1.18 7.79
CA TYR A 66 -9.09 -1.15 7.05
C TYR A 66 -10.34 -1.44 7.91
N ILE A 67 -10.20 -1.59 9.23
CA ILE A 67 -11.32 -1.87 10.11
C ILE A 67 -11.93 -0.53 10.55
N PRO A 68 -13.26 -0.31 10.37
CA PRO A 68 -13.92 0.86 10.90
C PRO A 68 -13.67 1.01 12.41
N THR A 69 -13.43 2.23 12.88
CA THR A 69 -13.09 2.49 14.29
C THR A 69 -14.14 1.89 15.25
N GLU A 70 -15.43 1.96 14.92
CA GLU A 70 -16.51 1.43 15.72
C GLU A 70 -16.53 -0.10 15.83
N ASP A 71 -15.88 -0.81 14.88
CA ASP A 71 -15.85 -2.26 14.82
C ASP A 71 -14.65 -2.85 15.55
N ILE A 72 -13.63 -2.05 15.87
CA ILE A 72 -12.42 -2.52 16.58
C ILE A 72 -12.79 -3.18 17.92
N GLY A 73 -13.76 -2.61 18.64
CA GLY A 73 -14.25 -3.16 19.91
C GLY A 73 -14.97 -4.51 19.78
N LYS A 74 -15.38 -4.89 18.57
CA LYS A 74 -16.13 -6.13 18.26
C LYS A 74 -15.21 -7.27 17.80
N LEU A 75 -13.92 -6.98 17.58
CA LEU A 75 -12.94 -7.98 17.15
C LEU A 75 -12.72 -9.05 18.22
N MET A 76 -12.28 -10.22 17.78
CA MET A 76 -11.83 -11.30 18.67
C MET A 76 -10.73 -10.80 19.60
N GLU A 77 -10.69 -11.33 20.80
CA GLU A 77 -9.74 -10.91 21.85
C GLU A 77 -8.29 -11.03 21.41
N GLU A 78 -7.95 -12.08 20.67
CA GLU A 78 -6.61 -12.31 20.15
C GLU A 78 -6.14 -11.15 19.25
N VAL A 79 -6.99 -10.65 18.37
CA VAL A 79 -6.67 -9.52 17.48
C VAL A 79 -6.61 -8.22 18.29
N ARG A 80 -7.64 -7.98 19.12
CA ARG A 80 -7.78 -6.74 19.88
C ARG A 80 -6.67 -6.49 20.90
N PHE A 81 -6.11 -7.56 21.52
CA PHE A 81 -5.09 -7.43 22.55
C PHE A 81 -3.65 -7.61 22.04
N HIS A 82 -3.46 -8.21 20.87
CA HIS A 82 -2.12 -8.50 20.37
C HIS A 82 -1.72 -7.59 19.20
N ASP A 83 -2.68 -7.10 18.40
CA ASP A 83 -2.38 -6.19 17.31
C ASP A 83 -2.52 -4.72 17.75
N PRO A 84 -1.56 -3.86 17.42
CA PRO A 84 -1.66 -2.44 17.72
C PRO A 84 -2.90 -1.83 17.04
N VAL A 85 -3.69 -1.03 17.76
CA VAL A 85 -4.85 -0.31 17.21
C VAL A 85 -4.48 0.48 15.94
N LEU A 86 -3.28 1.05 15.92
CA LEU A 86 -2.73 1.77 14.76
C LEU A 86 -2.65 0.91 13.49
N ALA A 87 -2.48 -0.40 13.62
CA ALA A 87 -2.42 -1.34 12.50
C ALA A 87 -3.82 -1.83 12.05
N LEU A 88 -4.86 -1.55 12.83
CA LEU A 88 -6.23 -2.03 12.59
C LEU A 88 -7.17 -0.90 12.12
N ASP A 89 -7.02 0.31 12.70
CA ASP A 89 -7.97 1.42 12.58
C ASP A 89 -7.93 2.09 11.21
N GLY A 90 -8.85 1.69 10.33
CA GLY A 90 -9.12 2.29 9.02
C GLY A 90 -9.96 3.58 9.06
N ARG A 91 -10.20 4.15 10.25
CA ARG A 91 -11.05 5.32 10.54
C ARG A 91 -12.54 5.03 10.36
N GLU A 92 -13.35 6.08 10.10
CA GLU A 92 -14.80 6.06 10.15
C GLU A 92 -15.44 4.91 9.35
N ASP A 93 -15.00 4.71 8.11
CA ASP A 93 -15.56 3.72 7.17
C ASP A 93 -14.56 2.63 6.73
N GLY A 94 -13.38 2.59 7.33
CA GLY A 94 -12.33 1.63 6.97
C GLY A 94 -11.63 1.91 5.62
N LEU A 95 -11.96 3.02 4.94
CA LEU A 95 -11.46 3.33 3.59
C LEU A 95 -10.47 4.51 3.56
N TYR A 96 -10.19 5.11 4.70
CA TYR A 96 -9.36 6.31 4.80
C TYR A 96 -7.97 6.15 4.15
N PHE A 97 -7.27 5.07 4.43
CA PHE A 97 -5.92 4.87 3.90
C PHE A 97 -5.93 4.54 2.41
N TYR A 98 -6.92 3.81 1.91
CA TYR A 98 -7.06 3.56 0.48
C TYR A 98 -7.20 4.86 -0.31
N ARG A 99 -8.02 5.81 0.16
CA ARG A 99 -8.14 7.14 -0.47
C ARG A 99 -6.82 7.88 -0.46
N ARG A 100 -6.16 7.99 0.71
CA ARG A 100 -4.87 8.71 0.86
C ARG A 100 -3.75 8.14 0.01
N ILE A 101 -3.66 6.82 -0.07
CA ILE A 101 -2.61 6.17 -0.85
C ILE A 101 -2.91 6.33 -2.34
N THR A 102 -4.14 6.07 -2.78
CA THR A 102 -4.51 6.11 -4.20
C THR A 102 -4.34 7.51 -4.80
N GLU A 103 -4.74 8.57 -4.07
CA GLU A 103 -4.55 9.98 -4.47
C GLU A 103 -3.08 10.32 -4.76
N GLN A 104 -2.15 9.71 -4.03
CA GLN A 104 -0.73 10.01 -4.16
C GLN A 104 0.02 9.00 -5.04
N ALA A 105 -0.46 7.77 -5.15
CA ALA A 105 0.22 6.66 -5.81
C ALA A 105 0.61 6.99 -7.26
N GLY A 106 -0.26 7.73 -7.96
CA GLY A 106 0.00 8.15 -9.34
C GLY A 106 1.28 8.96 -9.53
N LYS A 107 1.78 9.65 -8.49
CA LYS A 107 3.02 10.44 -8.54
C LYS A 107 4.28 9.57 -8.47
N TYR A 108 4.15 8.38 -7.90
CA TYR A 108 5.27 7.48 -7.61
C TYR A 108 5.27 6.22 -8.46
N LEU A 109 4.23 5.97 -9.25
CA LEU A 109 4.17 4.86 -10.18
C LEU A 109 4.64 5.28 -11.57
N LYS A 110 5.40 4.43 -12.23
CA LYS A 110 5.65 4.53 -13.68
C LYS A 110 4.34 4.47 -14.47
N PRO A 111 4.24 5.06 -15.66
CA PRO A 111 3.17 4.75 -16.61
C PRO A 111 3.05 3.23 -16.81
N GLY A 112 1.87 2.66 -16.67
CA GLY A 112 1.64 1.21 -16.69
C GLY A 112 2.04 0.45 -15.43
N GLY A 113 2.50 1.13 -14.37
CA GLY A 113 2.80 0.55 -13.07
C GLY A 113 1.53 0.12 -12.32
N TRP A 114 1.69 -0.74 -11.32
CA TRP A 114 0.59 -1.38 -10.61
C TRP A 114 0.44 -0.88 -9.19
N LEU A 115 -0.81 -0.65 -8.76
CA LEU A 115 -1.19 -0.43 -7.37
C LEU A 115 -1.98 -1.64 -6.88
N MET A 116 -1.59 -2.21 -5.74
CA MET A 116 -2.20 -3.39 -5.15
C MET A 116 -2.51 -3.17 -3.69
N TYR A 117 -3.71 -3.57 -3.28
CA TYR A 117 -4.15 -3.53 -1.89
C TYR A 117 -4.60 -4.90 -1.40
N GLU A 118 -4.20 -5.27 -0.18
CA GLU A 118 -5.00 -6.19 0.61
C GLU A 118 -6.19 -5.43 1.19
N ILE A 119 -7.37 -6.09 1.24
CA ILE A 119 -8.63 -5.46 1.65
C ILE A 119 -9.43 -6.35 2.62
N GLY A 120 -10.34 -5.74 3.36
CA GLY A 120 -11.44 -6.45 4.02
C GLY A 120 -12.37 -7.08 2.97
N CYS A 121 -12.96 -8.23 3.28
CA CYS A 121 -13.69 -9.06 2.32
C CYS A 121 -14.96 -8.39 1.73
N GLU A 122 -15.44 -7.33 2.34
CA GLU A 122 -16.63 -6.57 1.86
C GLU A 122 -16.25 -5.25 1.16
N GLN A 123 -14.94 -4.91 1.10
CA GLN A 123 -14.48 -3.61 0.60
C GLN A 123 -14.11 -3.62 -0.90
N GLY A 124 -14.24 -4.76 -1.59
CA GLY A 124 -13.78 -4.89 -2.98
C GLY A 124 -14.37 -3.87 -3.95
N ALA A 125 -15.67 -3.60 -3.85
CA ALA A 125 -16.36 -2.63 -4.70
C ALA A 125 -15.93 -1.19 -4.41
N ASP A 126 -15.84 -0.82 -3.13
CA ASP A 126 -15.51 0.55 -2.71
C ASP A 126 -14.06 0.91 -3.05
N VAL A 127 -13.11 0.01 -2.77
CA VAL A 127 -11.70 0.22 -3.09
C VAL A 127 -11.51 0.27 -4.61
N SER A 128 -12.23 -0.55 -5.38
CA SER A 128 -12.21 -0.48 -6.85
C SER A 128 -12.71 0.88 -7.35
N ALA A 129 -13.80 1.40 -6.78
CA ALA A 129 -14.34 2.71 -7.12
C ALA A 129 -13.36 3.85 -6.80
N ILE A 130 -12.69 3.79 -5.64
CA ILE A 130 -11.63 4.75 -5.27
C ILE A 130 -10.51 4.75 -6.32
N MET A 131 -10.01 3.57 -6.70
CA MET A 131 -8.94 3.48 -7.69
C MET A 131 -9.37 3.99 -9.08
N GLN A 132 -10.58 3.64 -9.52
CA GLN A 132 -11.13 4.12 -10.80
C GLN A 132 -11.33 5.65 -10.79
N GLY A 133 -11.79 6.21 -9.66
CA GLY A 133 -11.95 7.66 -9.48
C GLY A 133 -10.64 8.44 -9.61
N GLU A 134 -9.51 7.84 -9.24
CA GLU A 134 -8.15 8.41 -9.39
C GLU A 134 -7.48 8.03 -10.71
N GLY A 135 -8.25 7.49 -11.67
CA GLY A 135 -7.78 7.22 -13.03
C GLY A 135 -7.00 5.92 -13.22
N PHE A 136 -7.03 5.00 -12.25
CA PHE A 136 -6.49 3.67 -12.46
C PHE A 136 -7.40 2.85 -13.38
N THR A 137 -6.79 2.08 -14.26
CA THR A 137 -7.45 1.19 -15.24
C THR A 137 -7.21 -0.28 -14.90
N GLU A 138 -7.83 -1.20 -15.62
CA GLU A 138 -7.68 -2.64 -15.42
C GLU A 138 -7.95 -3.05 -13.95
N VAL A 139 -8.84 -2.31 -13.25
CA VAL A 139 -9.11 -2.57 -11.83
C VAL A 139 -9.84 -3.91 -11.67
N THR A 140 -9.25 -4.79 -10.88
CA THR A 140 -9.77 -6.15 -10.65
C THR A 140 -9.68 -6.54 -9.19
N VAL A 141 -10.67 -7.32 -8.72
CA VAL A 141 -10.70 -7.91 -7.39
C VAL A 141 -10.28 -9.37 -7.48
N LYS A 142 -9.39 -9.80 -6.60
CA LYS A 142 -8.96 -11.19 -6.46
C LYS A 142 -9.46 -11.76 -5.14
N LYS A 143 -9.92 -12.99 -5.19
CA LYS A 143 -10.42 -13.73 -4.03
C LYS A 143 -9.29 -14.55 -3.39
N ASP A 144 -9.42 -14.77 -2.09
CA ASP A 144 -8.59 -15.71 -1.34
C ASP A 144 -9.06 -17.17 -1.56
N LEU A 145 -8.39 -18.10 -0.89
CA LEU A 145 -8.73 -19.54 -0.99
C LEU A 145 -10.09 -19.89 -0.40
N ALA A 146 -10.67 -19.04 0.43
CA ALA A 146 -12.02 -19.19 0.97
C ALA A 146 -13.09 -18.59 0.03
N GLY A 147 -12.69 -17.99 -1.09
CA GLY A 147 -13.58 -17.35 -2.06
C GLY A 147 -14.05 -15.95 -1.68
N LEU A 148 -13.44 -15.33 -0.65
CA LEU A 148 -13.71 -13.98 -0.22
C LEU A 148 -12.80 -12.98 -0.95
N ASP A 149 -13.30 -11.77 -1.20
CA ASP A 149 -12.51 -10.71 -1.79
C ASP A 149 -11.31 -10.38 -0.87
N ARG A 150 -10.11 -10.31 -1.44
CA ARG A 150 -8.90 -10.14 -0.64
C ARG A 150 -7.89 -9.16 -1.21
N VAL A 151 -7.80 -9.02 -2.52
CA VAL A 151 -6.85 -8.10 -3.15
C VAL A 151 -7.54 -7.30 -4.24
N VAL A 152 -7.34 -5.99 -4.24
CA VAL A 152 -7.69 -5.12 -5.38
C VAL A 152 -6.42 -4.68 -6.08
N ILE A 153 -6.42 -4.79 -7.41
CA ILE A 153 -5.28 -4.45 -8.27
C ILE A 153 -5.77 -3.46 -9.32
N GLY A 154 -5.00 -2.41 -9.56
CA GLY A 154 -5.26 -1.45 -10.64
C GLY A 154 -3.96 -0.98 -11.28
N LYS A 155 -4.03 -0.54 -12.51
CA LYS A 155 -2.89 -0.11 -13.32
C LYS A 155 -2.95 1.38 -13.60
N LYS A 156 -1.84 2.09 -13.38
CA LYS A 156 -1.72 3.49 -13.80
C LYS A 156 -1.78 3.57 -15.32
N GLN A 157 -2.57 4.52 -15.84
CA GLN A 157 -2.66 4.74 -17.28
C GLN A 157 -1.27 4.99 -17.91
N MET A 158 -1.08 4.47 -19.11
CA MET A 158 0.04 4.87 -19.96
C MET A 158 -0.14 6.33 -20.35
N GLN A 159 0.93 7.12 -20.28
CA GLN A 159 0.87 8.43 -20.93
C GLN A 159 0.81 8.21 -22.44
N GLU A 160 -0.24 8.71 -23.08
CA GLU A 160 -0.26 8.77 -24.54
C GLU A 160 0.86 9.73 -24.97
N GLU A 161 1.81 9.24 -25.77
CA GLU A 161 2.78 10.11 -26.44
C GLU A 161 1.98 11.04 -27.35
N GLN A 162 1.88 12.31 -26.97
CA GLN A 162 1.38 13.34 -27.87
C GLN A 162 2.40 13.45 -29.01
N HIS A 163 2.14 12.78 -30.11
CA HIS A 163 2.82 13.03 -31.37
C HIS A 163 2.38 14.44 -31.83
N VAL A 164 3.25 15.43 -31.63
CA VAL A 164 3.18 16.75 -32.19
C VAL A 164 3.81 16.72 -33.58
#